data_ab1f41dffc389e229f500ee92ccb883e
#
_entry.id   ab1f41dffc389e229f500ee92ccb883e
#
_cell.length_a   1.000
_cell.length_b   1.000
_cell.length_c   1.000
_cell.angle_alpha   90.00
_cell.angle_beta   90.00
_cell.angle_gamma   90.00
#
_symmetry.space_group_name_H-M   'P 1'
#
loop_
_entity.id
_entity.type
_entity.pdbx_description
1 polymer ?
#
loop_
_entity_poly.entity_id
_entity_poly.type
_entity_poly.pdbx_seq_one_letter_code
_entity_poly.pdbx_strand_id
1 'polypeptide(L)'
;MRGRFLVLLGIVAIILTAIAQVLPRQAVQKRIKFPEYDRTTGKIMSLLTGEKATPQKNGYILVEEARLETYVYDGEIRNIDLIIEARRCLFSFRTRVASSAGRMRVSRADGQAAIEGRGFVWDQRSSTLVISNEVRTMMKNGFMAKAKNDQDR
;
A
#
# COMPACT_ATOMS: atom_id res chain seq x y z
N MET A 1 6.72 -61.79 -24.63
CA MET A 1 6.99 -60.33 -24.89
C MET A 1 5.79 -59.40 -24.87
N ARG A 2 4.55 -59.89 -24.94
CA ARG A 2 3.33 -59.03 -24.92
C ARG A 2 2.99 -58.41 -23.55
N GLY A 3 3.36 -59.03 -22.44
CA GLY A 3 3.02 -58.52 -21.09
C GLY A 3 3.85 -57.33 -20.61
N ARG A 4 5.08 -57.20 -21.06
CA ARG A 4 6.00 -56.08 -20.68
C ARG A 4 5.62 -54.76 -21.31
N PHE A 5 5.01 -54.78 -22.51
CA PHE A 5 4.55 -53.57 -23.23
C PHE A 5 3.30 -52.94 -22.58
N LEU A 6 2.39 -53.79 -22.07
CA LEU A 6 1.18 -53.33 -21.38
C LEU A 6 1.48 -52.63 -20.05
N VAL A 7 2.47 -53.12 -19.30
CA VAL A 7 2.87 -52.49 -18.01
C VAL A 7 3.53 -51.14 -18.24
N LEU A 8 4.36 -50.99 -19.27
CA LEU A 8 4.98 -49.70 -19.63
C LEU A 8 3.95 -48.68 -20.07
N LEU A 9 2.93 -49.05 -20.83
CA LEU A 9 1.84 -48.14 -21.25
C LEU A 9 1.00 -47.65 -20.08
N GLY A 10 0.77 -48.51 -19.06
CA GLY A 10 0.05 -48.15 -17.84
C GLY A 10 0.80 -47.13 -16.98
N ILE A 11 2.13 -47.21 -16.87
CA ILE A 11 2.97 -46.30 -16.09
C ILE A 11 3.03 -44.90 -16.73
N VAL A 12 3.10 -44.84 -18.07
CA VAL A 12 3.10 -43.56 -18.79
C VAL A 12 1.76 -42.83 -18.64
N ALA A 13 0.62 -43.55 -18.60
CA ALA A 13 -0.70 -42.94 -18.42
C ALA A 13 -0.88 -42.35 -17.01
N ILE A 14 -0.27 -42.94 -15.97
CA ILE A 14 -0.33 -42.43 -14.60
C ILE A 14 0.49 -41.14 -14.41
N ILE A 15 1.60 -41.00 -15.14
CA ILE A 15 2.46 -39.79 -15.04
C ILE A 15 1.81 -38.57 -15.68
N LEU A 16 0.95 -38.75 -16.70
CA LEU A 16 0.28 -37.66 -17.41
C LEU A 16 -0.89 -37.03 -16.63
N THR A 17 -1.43 -37.69 -15.63
CA THR A 17 -2.54 -37.15 -14.80
C THR A 17 -2.09 -36.27 -13.62
N ALA A 18 -0.78 -36.23 -13.32
CA ALA A 18 -0.25 -35.50 -12.17
C ALA A 18 0.05 -34.00 -12.42
N ILE A 19 -0.15 -33.48 -13.64
CA ILE A 19 0.22 -32.11 -13.99
C ILE A 19 -0.97 -31.14 -13.97
N ALA A 20 -2.16 -31.57 -13.58
CA ALA A 20 -3.26 -30.68 -13.28
C ALA A 20 -3.13 -30.12 -11.84
N GLN A 21 -1.95 -29.58 -11.49
CA GLN A 21 -1.84 -28.77 -10.28
C GLN A 21 -2.57 -27.46 -10.56
N VAL A 22 -3.74 -27.36 -9.93
CA VAL A 22 -4.54 -26.15 -9.85
C VAL A 22 -3.62 -24.98 -9.50
N LEU A 23 -3.40 -24.09 -10.47
CA LEU A 23 -2.78 -22.79 -10.20
C LEU A 23 -3.50 -22.18 -8.99
N PRO A 24 -2.79 -21.78 -7.92
CA PRO A 24 -3.44 -21.24 -6.74
C PRO A 24 -4.29 -20.06 -7.17
N ARG A 25 -5.61 -20.18 -7.02
CA ARG A 25 -6.53 -19.07 -7.16
C ARG A 25 -5.95 -17.95 -6.30
N GLN A 26 -5.82 -16.75 -6.87
CA GLN A 26 -5.29 -15.55 -6.23
C GLN A 26 -5.88 -15.42 -4.82
N ALA A 27 -5.11 -15.85 -3.83
CA ALA A 27 -5.60 -15.94 -2.46
C ALA A 27 -5.75 -14.52 -1.90
N VAL A 28 -6.91 -14.23 -1.33
CA VAL A 28 -7.14 -13.02 -0.55
C VAL A 28 -6.23 -13.05 0.67
N GLN A 29 -5.39 -12.03 0.82
CA GLN A 29 -4.50 -11.89 1.97
C GLN A 29 -5.14 -10.99 3.02
N LYS A 30 -4.98 -11.33 4.30
CA LYS A 30 -5.46 -10.53 5.44
C LYS A 30 -4.28 -9.87 6.15
N ARG A 31 -4.52 -8.66 6.70
CA ARG A 31 -3.53 -7.89 7.48
C ARG A 31 -2.21 -7.72 6.75
N ILE A 32 -2.28 -7.12 5.58
CA ILE A 32 -1.12 -6.92 4.71
C ILE A 32 -0.26 -5.76 5.14
N LYS A 33 1.03 -5.83 4.78
CA LYS A 33 2.02 -4.77 5.01
C LYS A 33 2.93 -4.66 3.79
N PHE A 34 3.00 -3.48 3.21
CA PHE A 34 3.86 -3.17 2.06
C PHE A 34 4.80 -2.02 2.43
N PRO A 35 5.99 -2.29 2.96
CA PRO A 35 6.99 -1.27 3.26
C PRO A 35 7.67 -0.78 1.99
N GLU A 36 8.05 0.50 1.98
CA GLU A 36 8.99 1.10 1.04
C GLU A 36 10.21 1.57 1.79
N TYR A 37 11.38 1.25 1.26
CA TYR A 37 12.66 1.54 1.88
C TYR A 37 13.42 2.59 1.06
N ASP A 38 14.08 3.49 1.76
CA ASP A 38 15.09 4.36 1.17
C ASP A 38 16.28 3.52 0.66
N ARG A 39 16.65 3.71 -0.59
CA ARG A 39 17.69 2.90 -1.24
C ARG A 39 19.09 3.19 -0.74
N THR A 40 19.31 4.36 -0.17
CA THR A 40 20.63 4.81 0.31
C THR A 40 20.84 4.40 1.76
N THR A 41 19.81 4.62 2.60
CA THR A 41 19.92 4.40 4.05
C THR A 41 19.36 3.06 4.49
N GLY A 42 18.55 2.39 3.66
CA GLY A 42 17.82 1.16 4.02
C GLY A 42 16.70 1.38 5.04
N LYS A 43 16.43 2.63 5.43
CA LYS A 43 15.37 2.97 6.39
C LYS A 43 13.99 2.92 5.71
N ILE A 44 12.95 2.56 6.47
CA ILE A 44 11.57 2.54 5.97
C ILE A 44 11.09 3.97 5.77
N MET A 45 10.73 4.36 4.53
CA MET A 45 10.17 5.66 4.19
C MET A 45 8.67 5.70 4.41
N SER A 46 7.98 4.64 4.03
CA SER A 46 6.53 4.52 4.19
C SER A 46 6.09 3.08 4.35
N LEU A 47 4.90 2.88 4.92
CA LEU A 47 4.29 1.58 5.14
C LEU A 47 2.81 1.64 4.77
N LEU A 48 2.42 0.94 3.69
CA LEU A 48 1.01 0.71 3.37
C LEU A 48 0.54 -0.57 4.07
N THR A 49 -0.51 -0.43 4.85
CA THR A 49 -1.21 -1.53 5.52
C THR A 49 -2.66 -1.61 5.05
N GLY A 50 -3.30 -2.75 5.27
CA GLY A 50 -4.72 -2.93 5.00
C GLY A 50 -5.24 -4.22 5.64
N GLU A 51 -6.53 -4.27 5.90
CA GLU A 51 -7.15 -5.45 6.48
C GLU A 51 -7.24 -6.60 5.47
N LYS A 52 -7.44 -6.28 4.20
CA LYS A 52 -7.61 -7.25 3.13
C LYS A 52 -6.95 -6.77 1.84
N ALA A 53 -6.28 -7.69 1.15
CA ALA A 53 -5.72 -7.47 -0.17
C ALA A 53 -6.23 -8.51 -1.16
N THR A 54 -6.79 -8.06 -2.26
CA THR A 54 -7.34 -8.90 -3.31
C THR A 54 -6.62 -8.60 -4.62
N PRO A 55 -5.85 -9.56 -5.18
CA PRO A 55 -5.22 -9.40 -6.47
C PRO A 55 -6.24 -9.13 -7.58
N GLN A 56 -5.91 -8.24 -8.50
CA GLN A 56 -6.73 -7.86 -9.66
C GLN A 56 -6.08 -8.38 -10.96
N LYS A 57 -6.89 -8.58 -12.00
CA LYS A 57 -6.42 -9.13 -13.29
C LYS A 57 -5.32 -8.31 -13.99
N ASN A 58 -5.23 -7.03 -13.70
CA ASN A 58 -4.30 -6.08 -14.33
C ASN A 58 -2.98 -5.89 -13.55
N GLY A 59 -2.70 -6.77 -12.58
CA GLY A 59 -1.49 -6.68 -11.74
C GLY A 59 -1.56 -5.65 -10.62
N TYR A 60 -2.73 -5.06 -10.40
CA TYR A 60 -3.01 -4.27 -9.21
C TYR A 60 -3.48 -5.15 -8.06
N ILE A 61 -3.42 -4.59 -6.87
CA ILE A 61 -3.99 -5.19 -5.66
C ILE A 61 -5.01 -4.20 -5.10
N LEU A 62 -6.24 -4.67 -4.90
CA LEU A 62 -7.25 -3.93 -4.17
C LEU A 62 -6.97 -4.11 -2.68
N VAL A 63 -6.68 -3.02 -1.99
CA VAL A 63 -6.47 -2.97 -0.54
C VAL A 63 -7.69 -2.36 0.10
N GLU A 64 -8.29 -3.06 1.05
CA GLU A 64 -9.43 -2.61 1.84
C GLU A 64 -8.94 -2.14 3.22
N GLU A 65 -9.58 -1.08 3.76
CA GLU A 65 -9.19 -0.35 4.98
C GLU A 65 -7.70 0.02 4.93
N ALA A 66 -7.36 0.72 3.86
CA ALA A 66 -5.99 1.12 3.55
C ALA A 66 -5.52 2.22 4.50
N ARG A 67 -4.36 2.03 5.11
CA ARG A 67 -3.65 3.01 5.92
C ARG A 67 -2.19 3.07 5.46
N LEU A 68 -1.77 4.25 5.04
CA LEU A 68 -0.40 4.52 4.67
C LEU A 68 0.23 5.45 5.71
N GLU A 69 1.34 5.06 6.26
CA GLU A 69 2.16 5.87 7.17
C GLU A 69 3.42 6.31 6.46
N THR A 70 3.80 7.57 6.61
CA THR A 70 5.12 8.07 6.24
C THR A 70 5.95 8.30 7.48
N TYR A 71 7.26 8.16 7.35
CA TYR A 71 8.18 8.25 8.48
C TYR A 71 9.23 9.33 8.26
N VAL A 72 9.55 10.01 9.37
CA VAL A 72 10.73 10.88 9.50
C VAL A 72 11.64 10.32 10.59
N TYR A 73 12.93 10.58 10.48
CA TYR A 73 13.92 10.07 11.41
C TYR A 73 14.64 11.21 12.13
N ASP A 74 14.76 11.06 13.45
CA ASP A 74 15.66 11.86 14.29
C ASP A 74 16.79 10.92 14.76
N GLY A 75 17.93 10.97 14.07
CA GLY A 75 18.98 9.96 14.22
C GLY A 75 18.46 8.55 13.86
N GLU A 76 18.42 7.66 14.84
CA GLU A 76 17.88 6.30 14.68
C GLU A 76 16.40 6.18 15.11
N ILE A 77 15.81 7.22 15.69
CA ILE A 77 14.43 7.20 16.15
C ILE A 77 13.50 7.43 14.98
N ARG A 78 12.62 6.45 14.71
CA ARG A 78 11.59 6.52 13.68
C ARG A 78 10.31 7.13 14.25
N ASN A 79 9.86 8.22 13.66
CA ASN A 79 8.59 8.88 13.98
C ASN A 79 7.63 8.84 12.80
N ILE A 80 6.34 8.67 13.07
CA ILE A 80 5.30 8.83 12.04
C ILE A 80 5.14 10.32 11.76
N ASP A 81 5.18 10.71 10.50
CA ASP A 81 4.93 12.08 10.05
C ASP A 81 3.47 12.25 9.61
N LEU A 82 3.07 11.54 8.57
CA LEU A 82 1.71 11.57 8.03
C LEU A 82 1.05 10.20 8.10
N ILE A 83 -0.26 10.22 8.27
CA ILE A 83 -1.15 9.07 8.19
C ILE A 83 -2.19 9.36 7.12
N ILE A 84 -2.28 8.51 6.10
CA ILE A 84 -3.25 8.60 5.01
C ILE A 84 -4.17 7.40 5.12
N GLU A 85 -5.47 7.64 5.21
CA GLU A 85 -6.50 6.60 5.39
C GLU A 85 -7.53 6.66 4.28
N ALA A 86 -7.89 5.50 3.75
CA ALA A 86 -8.95 5.34 2.75
C ALA A 86 -9.59 3.96 2.87
N ARG A 87 -10.91 3.89 2.67
CA ARG A 87 -11.63 2.60 2.73
C ARG A 87 -11.11 1.57 1.72
N ARG A 88 -10.68 2.03 0.55
CA ARG A 88 -10.11 1.19 -0.51
C ARG A 88 -9.09 1.96 -1.32
N CYS A 89 -8.04 1.28 -1.73
CA CYS A 89 -7.14 1.79 -2.76
C CYS A 89 -6.67 0.66 -3.68
N LEU A 90 -6.29 1.02 -4.90
CA LEU A 90 -5.58 0.14 -5.82
C LEU A 90 -4.09 0.40 -5.67
N PHE A 91 -3.32 -0.64 -5.41
CA PHE A 91 -1.87 -0.58 -5.27
C PHE A 91 -1.18 -1.36 -6.37
N SER A 92 -0.13 -0.78 -6.94
CA SER A 92 0.73 -1.43 -7.93
C SER A 92 2.12 -1.67 -7.36
N PHE A 93 2.54 -2.91 -7.25
CA PHE A 93 3.91 -3.25 -6.84
C PHE A 93 4.97 -2.76 -7.82
N ARG A 94 4.66 -2.78 -9.11
CA ARG A 94 5.59 -2.37 -10.15
C ARG A 94 5.93 -0.89 -10.10
N THR A 95 4.90 -0.05 -9.95
CA THR A 95 5.06 1.41 -9.94
C THR A 95 5.21 1.99 -8.55
N ARG A 96 4.84 1.24 -7.49
CA ARG A 96 4.76 1.70 -6.10
C ARG A 96 3.76 2.84 -5.90
N VAL A 97 2.69 2.81 -6.68
CA VAL A 97 1.63 3.81 -6.63
C VAL A 97 0.38 3.21 -5.99
N ALA A 98 -0.18 3.92 -5.02
CA ALA A 98 -1.50 3.67 -4.46
C ALA A 98 -2.47 4.74 -4.95
N SER A 99 -3.68 4.37 -5.36
CA SER A 99 -4.68 5.31 -5.85
C SER A 99 -6.10 4.91 -5.43
N SER A 100 -6.97 5.89 -5.28
CA SER A 100 -8.39 5.69 -5.00
C SER A 100 -9.21 6.85 -5.56
N ALA A 101 -10.44 6.57 -6.02
CA ALA A 101 -11.43 7.59 -6.35
C ALA A 101 -12.35 7.93 -5.15
N GLY A 102 -12.19 7.20 -4.03
CA GLY A 102 -13.01 7.34 -2.83
C GLY A 102 -12.59 8.50 -1.93
N ARG A 103 -13.33 8.63 -0.82
CA ARG A 103 -12.93 9.56 0.26
C ARG A 103 -11.65 9.10 0.92
N MET A 104 -10.86 10.09 1.32
CA MET A 104 -9.60 9.87 2.02
C MET A 104 -9.40 10.96 3.09
N ARG A 105 -8.55 10.65 4.05
CA ARG A 105 -8.09 11.57 5.10
C ARG A 105 -6.59 11.47 5.24
N VAL A 106 -5.93 12.61 5.29
CA VAL A 106 -4.53 12.74 5.72
C VAL A 106 -4.51 13.42 7.07
N SER A 107 -3.73 12.94 7.98
CA SER A 107 -3.50 13.62 9.26
C SER A 107 -2.02 13.61 9.61
N ARG A 108 -1.54 14.67 10.24
CA ARG A 108 -0.25 14.63 10.92
C ARG A 108 -0.34 13.74 12.14
N ALA A 109 0.73 13.03 12.45
CA ALA A 109 0.76 12.14 13.63
C ALA A 109 0.55 12.89 14.95
N ASP A 110 0.99 14.16 15.02
CA ASP A 110 0.78 15.05 16.17
C ASP A 110 -0.68 15.56 16.29
N GLY A 111 -1.53 15.25 15.30
CA GLY A 111 -2.92 15.67 15.24
C GLY A 111 -3.16 17.17 15.05
N GLN A 112 -2.14 17.96 14.72
CA GLN A 112 -2.24 19.42 14.57
C GLN A 112 -2.93 19.82 13.24
N ALA A 113 -2.84 18.98 12.22
CA ALA A 113 -3.44 19.25 10.93
C ALA A 113 -4.05 17.98 10.34
N ALA A 114 -5.16 18.15 9.63
CA ALA A 114 -5.77 17.10 8.82
C ALA A 114 -6.29 17.68 7.51
N ILE A 115 -6.25 16.87 6.46
CA ILE A 115 -6.81 17.16 5.14
C ILE A 115 -7.77 16.03 4.79
N GLU A 116 -8.98 16.38 4.40
CA GLU A 116 -9.94 15.46 3.82
C GLU A 116 -10.13 15.77 2.34
N GLY A 117 -10.40 14.74 1.56
CA GLY A 117 -10.61 14.92 0.13
C GLY A 117 -11.23 13.70 -0.52
N ARG A 118 -11.38 13.77 -1.83
CA ARG A 118 -11.90 12.69 -2.66
C ARG A 118 -10.99 12.46 -3.85
N GLY A 119 -10.62 11.20 -4.05
CA GLY A 119 -9.65 10.82 -5.05
C GLY A 119 -8.23 11.18 -4.67
N PHE A 120 -7.33 10.21 -4.70
CA PHE A 120 -5.92 10.44 -4.45
C PHE A 120 -5.02 9.55 -5.31
N VAL A 121 -3.81 10.01 -5.50
CA VAL A 121 -2.68 9.23 -6.00
C VAL A 121 -1.51 9.47 -5.06
N TRP A 122 -0.97 8.39 -4.50
CA TRP A 122 0.23 8.38 -3.70
C TRP A 122 1.34 7.63 -4.43
N ASP A 123 2.44 8.30 -4.70
CA ASP A 123 3.67 7.67 -5.19
C ASP A 123 4.63 7.47 -4.03
N GLN A 124 4.87 6.20 -3.65
CA GLN A 124 5.74 5.85 -2.52
C GLN A 124 7.20 6.24 -2.76
N ARG A 125 7.68 6.18 -4.00
CA ARG A 125 9.09 6.44 -4.32
C ARG A 125 9.46 7.91 -4.18
N SER A 126 8.57 8.80 -4.61
CA SER A 126 8.76 10.25 -4.51
C SER A 126 8.14 10.86 -3.26
N SER A 127 7.44 10.04 -2.44
CA SER A 127 6.67 10.50 -1.28
C SER A 127 5.70 11.63 -1.63
N THR A 128 5.07 11.55 -2.82
CA THR A 128 4.18 12.58 -3.33
C THR A 128 2.73 12.15 -3.24
N LEU A 129 1.89 12.97 -2.61
CA LEU A 129 0.45 12.80 -2.54
C LEU A 129 -0.25 13.87 -3.38
N VAL A 130 -1.12 13.44 -4.29
CA VAL A 130 -2.03 14.31 -5.04
C VAL A 130 -3.45 13.97 -4.64
N ILE A 131 -4.24 14.98 -4.24
CA ILE A 131 -5.67 14.85 -3.92
C ILE A 131 -6.47 15.56 -5.02
N SER A 132 -7.45 14.85 -5.61
CA SER A 132 -8.08 15.30 -6.84
C SER A 132 -9.22 16.30 -6.62
N ASN A 133 -10.07 16.08 -5.62
CA ASN A 133 -11.31 16.83 -5.45
C ASN A 133 -11.71 17.01 -3.98
N GLU A 134 -12.63 17.96 -3.72
CA GLU A 134 -13.29 18.17 -2.43
C GLU A 134 -12.30 18.35 -1.27
N VAL A 135 -11.20 19.08 -1.50
CA VAL A 135 -10.13 19.23 -0.49
C VAL A 135 -10.58 20.18 0.59
N ARG A 136 -10.55 19.72 1.84
CA ARG A 136 -10.81 20.49 3.06
C ARG A 136 -9.65 20.33 4.03
N THR A 137 -9.03 21.42 4.43
CA THR A 137 -7.95 21.43 5.42
C THR A 137 -8.49 21.88 6.77
N MET A 138 -8.11 21.16 7.82
CA MET A 138 -8.44 21.46 9.21
C MET A 138 -7.13 21.64 10.00
N MET A 139 -7.01 22.74 10.72
CA MET A 139 -5.86 23.02 11.60
C MET A 139 -6.36 23.31 13.02
N LYS A 140 -5.65 22.83 14.04
CA LYS A 140 -5.93 23.23 15.43
C LYS A 140 -5.45 24.66 15.67
N ASN A 141 -6.23 25.43 16.43
CA ASN A 141 -6.02 26.85 16.75
C ASN A 141 -4.75 27.13 17.58
N GLY A 142 -3.61 26.73 17.18
CA GLY A 142 -2.33 27.03 17.82
C GLY A 142 -1.25 27.38 16.79
N PHE A 143 -1.51 27.06 15.53
CA PHE A 143 -0.53 27.24 14.47
C PHE A 143 -0.43 28.68 13.97
N MET A 144 -1.51 29.49 14.15
CA MET A 144 -1.54 30.91 13.71
C MET A 144 -0.84 31.87 14.67
N ALA A 145 -0.62 31.49 15.93
CA ALA A 145 -0.01 32.39 16.94
C ALA A 145 1.51 32.54 16.76
N LYS A 146 2.18 31.57 16.12
CA LYS A 146 3.64 31.60 15.97
C LYS A 146 4.14 32.38 14.75
N ALA A 147 3.28 32.58 13.73
CA ALA A 147 3.64 33.33 12.52
C ALA A 147 3.60 34.87 12.70
N LYS A 148 2.94 35.37 13.76
CA LYS A 148 2.74 36.81 13.98
C LYS A 148 3.86 37.50 14.80
N ASN A 149 4.76 36.70 15.43
CA ASN A 149 5.81 37.25 16.29
C ASN A 149 7.18 37.44 15.60
N ASP A 150 7.34 37.03 14.34
CA ASP A 150 8.63 37.17 13.63
C ASP A 150 8.71 38.38 12.69
N GLN A 151 7.67 39.26 12.64
CA GLN A 151 7.68 40.47 11.80
C GLN A 151 7.86 41.78 12.57
N ASP A 152 8.01 41.75 13.89
CA ASP A 152 8.22 42.98 14.71
C ASP A 152 9.58 42.97 15.45
N ARG A 153 10.66 42.57 14.77
CA ARG A 153 12.03 42.81 15.21
C ARG A 153 12.91 43.31 14.07
#